data_9258f2fbd3fae6beb87b5f1b2604a66c
#
_entry.id   9258f2fbd3fae6beb87b5f1b2604a66c
#
_cell.length_a   1.000
_cell.length_b   1.000
_cell.length_c   1.000
_cell.angle_alpha   90.00
_cell.angle_beta   90.00
_cell.angle_gamma   90.00
#
_symmetry.space_group_name_H-M   'P 1'
#
loop_
_entity.id
_entity.type
_entity.pdbx_description
1 polymer ?
#
loop_
_entity_poly.entity_id
_entity_poly.type
_entity_poly.pdbx_seq_one_letter_code
_entity_poly.pdbx_strand_id
1 'polypeptide(L)'
;MNILEYMKDNLIYLDGGMGTLLQEQGLLPGELPERWNLSHADVIVNIQKAYYDAGSNIVCTNTFGANCLKFPEEELTSIIQAAIANAKKARELSVGQQEKFVALDIGPIGKLLKPYGDFEFEDAVAVYSKTVEIGVACGVDLIFIETMNDSYDTKAALLAAKEHSSVPVFVSNAYGEDGKLMTGASPAAMVAMLEGMHADAIGANCSLGPKQLKGVVEEYLAYASVPVLLKPNAGLPRSEGGKTVYDVFPDEFSDDVAEYVRSGIRIAGGCCGTTPDYIRATVEKTKSIPPKEVVPKNRTMVSSY
;
A
#
# COMPACT_ATOMS: atom_id res chain seq x y z
N MET A 1 11.92 7.36 -16.19
CA MET A 1 10.48 7.34 -16.58
C MET A 1 9.67 7.54 -15.32
N ASN A 2 8.57 8.30 -15.37
CA ASN A 2 7.66 8.45 -14.22
C ASN A 2 6.74 7.21 -14.15
N ILE A 3 6.32 6.81 -12.95
CA ILE A 3 5.43 5.65 -12.74
C ILE A 3 4.11 5.77 -13.51
N LEU A 4 3.51 6.97 -13.60
CA LEU A 4 2.27 7.19 -14.32
C LEU A 4 2.42 6.99 -15.84
N GLU A 5 3.58 7.31 -16.39
CA GLU A 5 3.89 7.05 -17.81
C GLU A 5 4.09 5.55 -18.04
N TYR A 6 4.85 4.89 -17.16
CA TYR A 6 5.09 3.46 -17.26
C TYR A 6 3.81 2.63 -17.13
N MET A 7 2.91 3.05 -16.25
CA MET A 7 1.64 2.38 -15.98
C MET A 7 0.65 2.45 -17.17
N LYS A 8 0.82 3.36 -18.14
CA LYS A 8 -0.08 3.44 -19.30
C LYS A 8 -0.12 2.12 -20.07
N ASP A 9 1.06 1.52 -20.27
CA ASP A 9 1.24 0.36 -21.15
C ASP A 9 1.56 -0.93 -20.37
N ASN A 10 1.74 -0.86 -19.04
CA ASN A 10 2.19 -1.97 -18.24
C ASN A 10 1.27 -2.23 -17.06
N LEU A 11 1.19 -3.51 -16.66
CA LEU A 11 0.75 -3.86 -15.30
C LEU A 11 1.83 -3.47 -14.32
N ILE A 12 1.42 -3.06 -13.13
CA ILE A 12 2.33 -2.69 -12.04
C ILE A 12 2.25 -3.74 -10.95
N TYR A 13 3.40 -4.14 -10.45
CA TYR A 13 3.50 -5.07 -9.32
C TYR A 13 4.08 -4.34 -8.11
N LEU A 14 3.29 -4.30 -7.05
CA LEU A 14 3.72 -3.88 -5.71
C LEU A 14 4.44 -5.05 -5.02
N ASP A 15 5.05 -4.75 -3.91
CA ASP A 15 5.64 -5.74 -3.00
C ASP A 15 4.56 -6.51 -2.21
N GLY A 16 5.02 -7.24 -1.19
CA GLY A 16 4.21 -8.01 -0.26
C GLY A 16 4.42 -7.58 1.20
N GLY A 17 4.22 -8.53 2.11
CA GLY A 17 4.25 -8.29 3.55
C GLY A 17 5.66 -8.01 4.08
N MET A 18 5.93 -6.77 4.49
CA MET A 18 7.16 -6.41 5.20
C MET A 18 7.12 -6.93 6.65
N GLY A 19 6.07 -6.61 7.40
CA GLY A 19 5.98 -6.95 8.83
C GLY A 19 6.08 -8.45 9.12
N THR A 20 5.46 -9.30 8.29
CA THR A 20 5.54 -10.76 8.42
C THR A 20 6.98 -11.25 8.27
N LEU A 21 7.69 -10.75 7.25
CA LEU A 21 9.09 -11.13 7.03
C LEU A 21 10.03 -10.61 8.11
N LEU A 22 9.77 -9.42 8.68
CA LEU A 22 10.54 -8.92 9.82
C LEU A 22 10.34 -9.79 11.07
N GLN A 23 9.13 -10.28 11.32
CA GLN A 23 8.86 -11.21 12.43
C GLN A 23 9.62 -12.54 12.24
N GLU A 24 9.71 -13.04 11.02
CA GLU A 24 10.53 -14.22 10.69
C GLU A 24 12.03 -13.97 10.92
N GLN A 25 12.48 -12.74 10.75
CA GLN A 25 13.86 -12.32 11.01
C GLN A 25 14.13 -11.94 12.48
N GLY A 26 13.13 -12.05 13.37
CA GLY A 26 13.28 -11.88 14.80
C GLY A 26 12.71 -10.58 15.38
N LEU A 27 11.94 -9.80 14.63
CA LEU A 27 11.21 -8.67 15.19
C LEU A 27 10.25 -9.16 16.27
N LEU A 28 10.41 -8.66 17.50
CA LEU A 28 9.61 -9.07 18.63
C LEU A 28 8.26 -8.35 18.69
N PRO A 29 7.24 -8.96 19.31
CA PRO A 29 5.98 -8.30 19.57
C PRO A 29 6.17 -7.02 20.40
N GLY A 30 5.60 -5.90 19.90
CA GLY A 30 5.71 -4.59 20.52
C GLY A 30 6.91 -3.75 20.10
N GLU A 31 7.86 -4.32 19.36
CA GLU A 31 8.91 -3.53 18.72
C GLU A 31 8.32 -2.71 17.53
N LEU A 32 8.89 -1.54 17.34
CA LEU A 32 8.54 -0.67 16.21
C LEU A 32 9.40 -1.05 14.99
N PRO A 33 8.82 -1.65 13.94
CA PRO A 33 9.56 -2.13 12.77
C PRO A 33 10.33 -1.01 12.07
N GLU A 34 9.87 0.22 12.18
CA GLU A 34 10.50 1.39 11.57
C GLU A 34 11.92 1.65 12.10
N ARG A 35 12.21 1.30 13.36
CA ARG A 35 13.55 1.41 13.95
C ARG A 35 14.56 0.46 13.32
N TRP A 36 14.09 -0.63 12.69
CA TRP A 36 14.96 -1.57 11.98
C TRP A 36 15.60 -0.96 10.73
N ASN A 37 15.07 0.14 10.21
CA ASN A 37 15.76 0.89 9.16
C ASN A 37 17.16 1.37 9.57
N LEU A 38 17.36 1.62 10.88
CA LEU A 38 18.63 2.06 11.46
C LEU A 38 19.44 0.89 11.99
N SER A 39 18.81 0.00 12.76
CA SER A 39 19.51 -1.08 13.49
C SER A 39 19.74 -2.36 12.69
N HIS A 40 18.89 -2.64 11.69
CA HIS A 40 18.92 -3.86 10.87
C HIS A 40 18.73 -3.52 9.38
N ALA A 41 19.44 -2.48 8.92
CA ALA A 41 19.31 -1.97 7.57
C ALA A 41 19.56 -3.02 6.48
N ASP A 42 20.48 -3.94 6.71
CA ASP A 42 20.78 -5.06 5.83
C ASP A 42 19.59 -6.03 5.67
N VAL A 43 18.83 -6.29 6.74
CA VAL A 43 17.61 -7.11 6.69
C VAL A 43 16.56 -6.42 5.83
N ILE A 44 16.32 -5.12 6.06
CA ILE A 44 15.36 -4.33 5.26
C ILE A 44 15.76 -4.35 3.77
N VAL A 45 17.02 -4.06 3.46
CA VAL A 45 17.55 -4.07 2.09
C VAL A 45 17.35 -5.44 1.43
N ASN A 46 17.64 -6.53 2.13
CA ASN A 46 17.52 -7.88 1.59
C ASN A 46 16.05 -8.24 1.28
N ILE A 47 15.11 -7.90 2.15
CA ILE A 47 13.68 -8.13 1.93
C ILE A 47 13.20 -7.33 0.70
N GLN A 48 13.49 -6.05 0.64
CA GLN A 48 13.09 -5.19 -0.47
C GLN A 48 13.72 -5.61 -1.80
N LYS A 49 15.01 -5.99 -1.76
CA LYS A 49 15.70 -6.58 -2.92
C LYS A 49 15.01 -7.85 -3.41
N ALA A 50 14.62 -8.73 -2.50
CA ALA A 50 13.95 -9.99 -2.86
C ALA A 50 12.60 -9.74 -3.56
N TYR A 51 11.85 -8.71 -3.17
CA TYR A 51 10.64 -8.29 -3.87
C TYR A 51 10.94 -7.75 -5.28
N TYR A 52 11.94 -6.90 -5.45
CA TYR A 52 12.36 -6.47 -6.79
C TYR A 52 12.81 -7.65 -7.66
N ASP A 53 13.56 -8.61 -7.09
CA ASP A 53 13.99 -9.81 -7.80
C ASP A 53 12.83 -10.78 -8.13
N ALA A 54 11.73 -10.69 -7.39
CA ALA A 54 10.49 -11.40 -7.67
C ALA A 54 9.66 -10.75 -8.80
N GLY A 55 9.98 -9.52 -9.19
CA GLY A 55 9.34 -8.79 -10.28
C GLY A 55 8.53 -7.57 -9.84
N SER A 56 8.56 -7.17 -8.57
CA SER A 56 7.92 -5.92 -8.11
C SER A 56 8.47 -4.72 -8.85
N ASN A 57 7.58 -3.86 -9.33
CA ASN A 57 7.94 -2.53 -9.84
C ASN A 57 8.07 -1.52 -8.70
N ILE A 58 7.24 -1.63 -7.68
CA ILE A 58 7.20 -0.72 -6.55
C ILE A 58 7.51 -1.50 -5.28
N VAL A 59 8.43 -0.97 -4.49
CA VAL A 59 8.70 -1.43 -3.13
C VAL A 59 8.41 -0.29 -2.17
N CYS A 60 7.68 -0.61 -1.10
CA CYS A 60 7.36 0.31 -0.03
C CYS A 60 8.55 0.49 0.91
N THR A 61 8.76 1.72 1.37
CA THR A 61 9.70 1.97 2.47
C THR A 61 9.17 1.36 3.76
N ASN A 62 10.04 0.98 4.68
CA ASN A 62 9.59 0.48 5.99
C ASN A 62 9.22 1.65 6.92
N THR A 63 8.17 2.39 6.54
CA THR A 63 7.71 3.62 7.22
C THR A 63 6.22 3.64 7.53
N PHE A 64 5.54 2.50 7.45
CA PHE A 64 4.09 2.36 7.62
C PHE A 64 3.53 3.11 8.84
N GLY A 65 4.18 2.99 10.00
CA GLY A 65 3.78 3.68 11.22
C GLY A 65 4.66 4.87 11.58
N ALA A 66 5.52 5.36 10.67
CA ALA A 66 6.45 6.45 10.94
C ALA A 66 5.73 7.80 10.95
N ASN A 67 5.37 8.27 12.13
CA ASN A 67 4.77 9.59 12.32
C ASN A 67 5.21 10.23 13.65
N CYS A 68 5.00 11.54 13.80
CA CYS A 68 5.43 12.31 14.96
C CYS A 68 4.62 12.03 16.26
N LEU A 69 3.56 11.21 16.20
CA LEU A 69 2.88 10.74 17.42
C LEU A 69 3.62 9.54 18.05
N LYS A 70 4.41 8.82 17.26
CA LYS A 70 5.18 7.65 17.71
C LYS A 70 6.65 7.94 17.93
N PHE A 71 7.22 8.87 17.18
CA PHE A 71 8.65 9.18 17.19
C PHE A 71 8.91 10.66 17.40
N PRO A 72 9.89 11.05 18.24
CA PRO A 72 10.40 12.42 18.27
C PRO A 72 10.89 12.85 16.88
N GLU A 73 10.84 14.15 16.57
CA GLU A 73 11.08 14.68 15.23
C GLU A 73 12.46 14.29 14.64
N GLU A 74 13.52 14.33 15.46
CA GLU A 74 14.86 13.94 15.03
C GLU A 74 14.96 12.45 14.70
N GLU A 75 14.32 11.59 15.53
CA GLU A 75 14.27 10.15 15.29
C GLU A 75 13.42 9.83 14.05
N LEU A 76 12.25 10.46 13.91
CA LEU A 76 11.38 10.31 12.74
C LEU A 76 12.12 10.64 11.45
N THR A 77 12.83 11.78 11.43
CA THR A 77 13.62 12.20 10.28
C THR A 77 14.68 11.15 9.93
N SER A 78 15.42 10.67 10.92
CA SER A 78 16.47 9.67 10.73
C SER A 78 15.92 8.33 10.22
N ILE A 79 14.77 7.89 10.76
CA ILE A 79 14.08 6.67 10.33
C ILE A 79 13.65 6.75 8.87
N ILE A 80 12.96 7.84 8.47
CA ILE A 80 12.46 7.99 7.10
C ILE A 80 13.61 8.10 6.11
N GLN A 81 14.65 8.87 6.42
CA GLN A 81 15.85 8.98 5.59
C GLN A 81 16.52 7.62 5.38
N ALA A 82 16.71 6.85 6.46
CA ALA A 82 17.29 5.52 6.40
C ALA A 82 16.41 4.55 5.60
N ALA A 83 15.08 4.57 5.80
CA ALA A 83 14.14 3.71 5.09
C ALA A 83 14.21 3.92 3.57
N ILE A 84 14.25 5.18 3.12
CA ILE A 84 14.35 5.52 1.71
C ILE A 84 15.73 5.14 1.14
N ALA A 85 16.80 5.37 1.90
CA ALA A 85 18.15 4.97 1.51
C ALA A 85 18.24 3.43 1.36
N ASN A 86 17.64 2.67 2.27
CA ASN A 86 17.58 1.21 2.21
C ASN A 86 16.82 0.73 0.95
N ALA A 87 15.66 1.31 0.66
CA ALA A 87 14.87 0.95 -0.52
C ALA A 87 15.60 1.29 -1.84
N LYS A 88 16.27 2.43 -1.90
CA LYS A 88 17.13 2.79 -3.04
C LYS A 88 18.29 1.83 -3.21
N LYS A 89 18.95 1.45 -2.12
CA LYS A 89 20.03 0.45 -2.14
C LYS A 89 19.53 -0.92 -2.59
N ALA A 90 18.35 -1.34 -2.12
CA ALA A 90 17.72 -2.59 -2.58
C ALA A 90 17.44 -2.56 -4.09
N ARG A 91 16.96 -1.43 -4.62
CA ARG A 91 16.75 -1.20 -6.06
C ARG A 91 18.03 -1.36 -6.86
N GLU A 92 19.13 -0.76 -6.40
CA GLU A 92 20.44 -0.83 -7.05
C GLU A 92 21.04 -2.24 -7.04
N LEU A 93 20.88 -2.98 -5.95
CA LEU A 93 21.41 -4.34 -5.78
C LEU A 93 20.56 -5.42 -6.45
N SER A 94 19.33 -5.11 -6.83
CA SER A 94 18.41 -6.09 -7.42
C SER A 94 18.76 -6.39 -8.87
N VAL A 95 18.56 -7.63 -9.29
CA VAL A 95 18.88 -8.14 -10.64
C VAL A 95 17.70 -8.13 -11.61
N GLY A 96 16.49 -7.87 -11.11
CA GLY A 96 15.28 -7.75 -11.94
C GLY A 96 15.44 -6.66 -13.01
N GLN A 97 14.86 -6.89 -14.20
CA GLN A 97 15.01 -6.00 -15.37
C GLN A 97 13.85 -5.01 -15.56
N GLN A 98 12.78 -5.16 -14.77
CA GLN A 98 11.63 -4.24 -14.79
C GLN A 98 12.01 -2.84 -14.29
N GLU A 99 11.22 -1.82 -14.68
CA GLU A 99 11.31 -0.49 -14.05
C GLU A 99 10.99 -0.59 -12.56
N LYS A 100 11.74 0.13 -11.73
CA LYS A 100 11.71 0.03 -10.27
C LYS A 100 11.53 1.40 -9.62
N PHE A 101 10.57 1.49 -8.73
CA PHE A 101 10.18 2.69 -8.02
C PHE A 101 10.18 2.46 -6.51
N VAL A 102 10.46 3.51 -5.75
CA VAL A 102 10.41 3.53 -4.28
C VAL A 102 9.20 4.35 -3.85
N ALA A 103 8.28 3.71 -3.13
CA ALA A 103 7.11 4.36 -2.55
C ALA A 103 7.37 4.75 -1.08
N LEU A 104 7.07 6.00 -0.72
CA LEU A 104 6.92 6.37 0.68
C LEU A 104 5.66 5.70 1.22
N ASP A 105 5.82 4.78 2.14
CA ASP A 105 4.72 4.03 2.74
C ASP A 105 4.13 4.79 3.93
N ILE A 106 2.82 5.03 3.90
CA ILE A 106 2.07 5.74 4.94
C ILE A 106 0.85 4.91 5.34
N GLY A 107 0.82 4.45 6.57
CA GLY A 107 -0.33 3.76 7.16
C GLY A 107 -1.21 4.67 8.01
N PRO A 108 -2.25 4.12 8.66
CA PRO A 108 -3.15 4.85 9.54
C PRO A 108 -2.41 5.57 10.68
N ILE A 109 -2.91 6.74 11.06
CA ILE A 109 -2.30 7.60 12.09
C ILE A 109 -2.23 6.93 13.48
N GLY A 110 -3.07 5.92 13.71
CA GLY A 110 -3.18 5.23 14.99
C GLY A 110 -4.04 5.97 16.03
N LYS A 111 -4.84 6.92 15.59
CA LYS A 111 -5.84 7.66 16.36
C LYS A 111 -7.16 7.66 15.63
N LEU A 112 -8.26 7.64 16.38
CA LEU A 112 -9.58 7.79 15.81
C LEU A 112 -9.95 9.27 15.77
N LEU A 113 -10.27 9.76 14.58
CA LEU A 113 -10.60 11.16 14.35
C LEU A 113 -12.04 11.48 14.82
N LYS A 114 -12.31 12.73 15.13
CA LYS A 114 -13.68 13.19 15.38
C LYS A 114 -14.58 12.95 14.15
N PRO A 115 -15.85 12.62 14.33
CA PRO A 115 -16.61 12.56 15.61
C PRO A 115 -16.48 11.23 16.36
N TYR A 116 -15.81 10.23 15.82
CA TYR A 116 -15.72 8.88 16.42
C TYR A 116 -14.65 8.78 17.51
N GLY A 117 -13.62 9.62 17.48
CA GLY A 117 -12.56 9.73 18.47
C GLY A 117 -12.42 11.17 18.99
N ASP A 118 -11.25 11.46 19.52
CA ASP A 118 -10.92 12.77 20.13
C ASP A 118 -9.86 13.58 19.33
N PHE A 119 -9.34 12.99 18.22
CA PHE A 119 -8.28 13.62 17.43
C PHE A 119 -8.86 14.52 16.34
N GLU A 120 -8.32 15.74 16.20
CA GLU A 120 -8.80 16.71 15.21
C GLU A 120 -8.29 16.35 13.81
N PHE A 121 -9.09 16.67 12.79
CA PHE A 121 -8.73 16.41 11.39
C PHE A 121 -7.48 17.21 10.97
N GLU A 122 -7.41 18.48 11.32
CA GLU A 122 -6.29 19.36 11.00
C GLU A 122 -4.98 18.89 11.67
N ASP A 123 -5.07 18.37 12.90
CA ASP A 123 -3.92 17.77 13.59
C ASP A 123 -3.44 16.51 12.85
N ALA A 124 -4.35 15.69 12.34
CA ALA A 124 -4.00 14.54 11.53
C ALA A 124 -3.29 14.96 10.22
N VAL A 125 -3.80 15.98 9.53
CA VAL A 125 -3.14 16.54 8.34
C VAL A 125 -1.72 17.00 8.69
N ALA A 126 -1.54 17.74 9.79
CA ALA A 126 -0.22 18.22 10.22
C ALA A 126 0.76 17.06 10.52
N VAL A 127 0.29 15.98 11.15
CA VAL A 127 1.09 14.77 11.42
C VAL A 127 1.56 14.11 10.12
N TYR A 128 0.66 13.91 9.16
CA TYR A 128 1.01 13.32 7.87
C TYR A 128 1.92 14.23 7.04
N SER A 129 1.70 15.55 7.07
CA SER A 129 2.54 16.51 6.34
C SER A 129 4.01 16.40 6.71
N LYS A 130 4.34 16.19 7.98
CA LYS A 130 5.72 15.97 8.42
C LYS A 130 6.38 14.75 7.76
N THR A 131 5.66 13.63 7.73
CA THR A 131 6.17 12.41 7.09
C THR A 131 6.34 12.60 5.58
N VAL A 132 5.37 13.23 4.93
CA VAL A 132 5.40 13.53 3.49
C VAL A 132 6.57 14.44 3.13
N GLU A 133 6.74 15.57 3.84
CA GLU A 133 7.82 16.53 3.60
C GLU A 133 9.22 15.87 3.67
N ILE A 134 9.45 15.06 4.71
CA ILE A 134 10.72 14.34 4.87
C ILE A 134 10.93 13.34 3.72
N GLY A 135 9.90 12.55 3.42
CA GLY A 135 9.98 11.53 2.37
C GLY A 135 10.22 12.11 0.98
N VAL A 136 9.51 13.17 0.63
CA VAL A 136 9.67 13.88 -0.66
C VAL A 136 11.05 14.52 -0.78
N ALA A 137 11.54 15.16 0.30
CA ALA A 137 12.88 15.73 0.34
C ALA A 137 13.98 14.67 0.12
N CYS A 138 13.73 13.41 0.48
CA CYS A 138 14.63 12.29 0.22
C CYS A 138 14.49 11.70 -1.20
N GLY A 139 13.56 12.20 -2.01
CA GLY A 139 13.39 11.83 -3.42
C GLY A 139 12.81 10.43 -3.60
N VAL A 140 11.63 10.18 -3.06
CA VAL A 140 10.78 9.03 -3.38
C VAL A 140 10.14 9.21 -4.75
N ASP A 141 9.78 8.12 -5.40
CA ASP A 141 9.16 8.16 -6.73
C ASP A 141 7.64 8.37 -6.65
N LEU A 142 7.01 7.94 -5.56
CA LEU A 142 5.58 8.11 -5.28
C LEU A 142 5.31 8.01 -3.77
N ILE A 143 4.10 8.39 -3.37
CA ILE A 143 3.57 8.15 -2.02
C ILE A 143 2.52 7.04 -2.12
N PHE A 144 2.58 6.07 -1.22
CA PHE A 144 1.56 5.04 -1.08
C PHE A 144 0.93 5.12 0.31
N ILE A 145 -0.33 5.53 0.35
CA ILE A 145 -1.17 5.56 1.56
C ILE A 145 -1.93 4.25 1.58
N GLU A 146 -1.61 3.34 2.52
CA GLU A 146 -2.21 2.00 2.50
C GLU A 146 -2.85 1.59 3.84
N THR A 147 -3.72 0.58 3.75
CA THR A 147 -4.37 -0.06 4.91
C THR A 147 -5.27 0.90 5.71
N MET A 148 -5.76 1.93 5.05
CA MET A 148 -6.61 2.93 5.69
C MET A 148 -8.00 2.37 5.95
N ASN A 149 -8.43 2.36 7.20
CA ASN A 149 -9.71 1.79 7.64
C ASN A 149 -10.74 2.83 8.09
N ASP A 150 -10.40 4.11 7.99
CA ASP A 150 -11.24 5.27 8.30
C ASP A 150 -11.19 6.25 7.14
N SER A 151 -12.36 6.73 6.68
CA SER A 151 -12.46 7.67 5.57
C SER A 151 -11.87 9.05 5.89
N TYR A 152 -12.04 9.54 7.13
CA TYR A 152 -11.48 10.82 7.56
C TYR A 152 -9.96 10.77 7.71
N ASP A 153 -9.42 9.69 8.26
CA ASP A 153 -7.98 9.46 8.33
C ASP A 153 -7.36 9.35 6.93
N THR A 154 -8.01 8.59 6.03
CA THR A 154 -7.62 8.51 4.61
C THR A 154 -7.60 9.89 3.95
N LYS A 155 -8.64 10.70 4.20
CA LYS A 155 -8.77 12.06 3.66
C LYS A 155 -7.65 12.97 4.16
N ALA A 156 -7.33 12.92 5.46
CA ALA A 156 -6.25 13.71 6.05
C ALA A 156 -4.88 13.35 5.45
N ALA A 157 -4.59 12.05 5.31
CA ALA A 157 -3.35 11.59 4.71
C ALA A 157 -3.22 12.00 3.23
N LEU A 158 -4.30 11.86 2.45
CA LEU A 158 -4.30 12.26 1.03
C LEU A 158 -4.19 13.79 0.89
N LEU A 159 -4.87 14.57 1.73
CA LEU A 159 -4.77 16.03 1.72
C LEU A 159 -3.32 16.46 1.99
N ALA A 160 -2.70 15.95 3.05
CA ALA A 160 -1.30 16.20 3.36
C ALA A 160 -0.37 15.86 2.19
N ALA A 161 -0.56 14.69 1.55
CA ALA A 161 0.24 14.28 0.41
C ALA A 161 0.09 15.21 -0.79
N LYS A 162 -1.13 15.69 -1.08
CA LYS A 162 -1.39 16.59 -2.22
C LYS A 162 -0.96 18.04 -1.97
N GLU A 163 -0.99 18.52 -0.73
CA GLU A 163 -0.54 19.87 -0.38
C GLU A 163 0.98 19.99 -0.29
N HIS A 164 1.68 18.92 0.12
CA HIS A 164 3.13 18.96 0.38
C HIS A 164 3.96 18.17 -0.64
N SER A 165 3.33 17.70 -1.74
CA SER A 165 4.03 16.91 -2.75
C SER A 165 3.48 17.11 -4.15
N SER A 166 4.34 16.89 -5.16
CA SER A 166 3.97 16.78 -6.57
C SER A 166 4.19 15.37 -7.14
N VAL A 167 4.67 14.42 -6.33
CA VAL A 167 4.83 13.03 -6.79
C VAL A 167 3.46 12.33 -6.84
N PRO A 168 3.30 11.26 -7.64
CA PRO A 168 2.08 10.49 -7.67
C PRO A 168 1.68 9.94 -6.31
N VAL A 169 0.38 9.89 -6.03
CA VAL A 169 -0.17 9.39 -4.76
C VAL A 169 -1.13 8.25 -5.03
N PHE A 170 -0.79 7.06 -4.55
CA PHE A 170 -1.66 5.88 -4.57
C PHE A 170 -2.31 5.70 -3.21
N VAL A 171 -3.57 5.28 -3.18
CA VAL A 171 -4.32 5.12 -1.94
C VAL A 171 -5.04 3.78 -1.92
N SER A 172 -4.93 3.04 -0.83
CA SER A 172 -5.72 1.84 -0.60
C SER A 172 -6.36 1.79 0.77
N ASN A 173 -7.53 1.21 0.82
CA ASN A 173 -8.33 1.07 2.01
C ASN A 173 -8.44 -0.40 2.42
N ALA A 174 -8.57 -0.64 3.73
CA ALA A 174 -8.81 -1.95 4.32
C ALA A 174 -10.28 -2.13 4.68
N TYR A 175 -10.94 -3.08 4.03
CA TYR A 175 -12.36 -3.35 4.18
C TYR A 175 -12.63 -4.57 5.06
N GLY A 176 -13.73 -4.52 5.83
CA GLY A 176 -14.25 -5.68 6.53
C GLY A 176 -14.96 -6.66 5.58
N GLU A 177 -15.39 -7.81 6.12
CA GLU A 177 -16.15 -8.83 5.37
C GLU A 177 -17.50 -8.30 4.85
N ASP A 178 -18.04 -7.25 5.46
CA ASP A 178 -19.24 -6.54 5.01
C ASP A 178 -19.00 -5.59 3.84
N GLY A 179 -17.77 -5.51 3.34
CA GLY A 179 -17.37 -4.61 2.25
C GLY A 179 -17.31 -3.15 2.64
N LYS A 180 -17.16 -2.82 3.94
CA LYS A 180 -17.11 -1.44 4.43
C LYS A 180 -15.84 -1.18 5.23
N LEU A 181 -15.45 0.10 5.28
CA LEU A 181 -14.45 0.56 6.24
C LEU A 181 -14.99 0.50 7.66
N MET A 182 -14.12 0.52 8.65
CA MET A 182 -14.48 0.53 10.07
C MET A 182 -15.52 1.64 10.40
N THR A 183 -15.43 2.77 9.74
CA THR A 183 -16.35 3.92 9.90
C THR A 183 -17.55 3.89 8.95
N GLY A 184 -17.74 2.81 8.18
CA GLY A 184 -18.95 2.53 7.40
C GLY A 184 -18.89 2.92 5.92
N ALA A 185 -17.84 3.55 5.44
CA ALA A 185 -17.71 3.95 4.04
C ALA A 185 -17.59 2.71 3.12
N SER A 186 -18.34 2.73 2.00
CA SER A 186 -18.26 1.71 0.95
C SER A 186 -17.14 2.03 -0.07
N PRO A 187 -16.71 1.07 -0.92
CA PRO A 187 -15.79 1.35 -2.01
C PRO A 187 -16.26 2.49 -2.93
N ALA A 188 -17.53 2.56 -3.28
CA ALA A 188 -18.08 3.65 -4.09
C ALA A 188 -17.95 5.03 -3.42
N ALA A 189 -18.18 5.11 -2.11
CA ALA A 189 -17.99 6.35 -1.34
C ALA A 189 -16.51 6.77 -1.37
N MET A 190 -15.59 5.80 -1.19
CA MET A 190 -14.15 6.07 -1.24
C MET A 190 -13.68 6.46 -2.64
N VAL A 191 -14.20 5.84 -3.71
CA VAL A 191 -13.94 6.27 -5.09
C VAL A 191 -14.30 7.73 -5.27
N ALA A 192 -15.50 8.15 -4.86
CA ALA A 192 -15.96 9.54 -5.00
C ALA A 192 -15.02 10.52 -4.28
N MET A 193 -14.59 10.19 -3.07
CA MET A 193 -13.70 11.03 -2.27
C MET A 193 -12.28 11.06 -2.87
N LEU A 194 -11.69 9.90 -3.13
CA LEU A 194 -10.30 9.78 -3.55
C LEU A 194 -10.04 10.36 -4.95
N GLU A 195 -10.95 10.13 -5.89
CA GLU A 195 -10.88 10.75 -7.23
C GLU A 195 -11.13 12.26 -7.16
N GLY A 196 -12.09 12.71 -6.33
CA GLY A 196 -12.34 14.13 -6.11
C GLY A 196 -11.14 14.86 -5.50
N MET A 197 -10.28 14.16 -4.78
CA MET A 197 -9.01 14.67 -4.23
C MET A 197 -7.78 14.34 -5.09
N HIS A 198 -7.99 13.86 -6.31
CA HIS A 198 -6.95 13.61 -7.31
C HIS A 198 -5.92 12.54 -6.89
N ALA A 199 -6.33 11.46 -6.25
CA ALA A 199 -5.49 10.27 -6.11
C ALA A 199 -5.19 9.68 -7.50
N ASP A 200 -3.95 9.24 -7.73
CA ASP A 200 -3.49 8.77 -9.04
C ASP A 200 -3.80 7.28 -9.27
N ALA A 201 -3.96 6.52 -8.20
CA ALA A 201 -4.50 5.14 -8.19
C ALA A 201 -5.20 4.88 -6.87
N ILE A 202 -6.24 4.06 -6.88
CA ILE A 202 -7.06 3.76 -5.69
C ILE A 202 -7.38 2.27 -5.61
N GLY A 203 -7.71 1.76 -4.42
CA GLY A 203 -8.11 0.36 -4.31
C GLY A 203 -8.17 -0.18 -2.89
N ALA A 204 -7.87 -1.47 -2.76
CA ALA A 204 -7.99 -2.20 -1.50
C ALA A 204 -6.74 -2.99 -1.17
N ASN A 205 -6.41 -3.06 0.12
CA ASN A 205 -5.36 -3.94 0.61
C ASN A 205 -5.66 -4.45 2.01
N CYS A 206 -4.94 -5.51 2.40
CA CYS A 206 -4.98 -6.08 3.75
C CYS A 206 -6.36 -6.61 4.17
N SER A 207 -6.53 -6.90 5.47
CA SER A 207 -7.73 -7.46 6.16
C SER A 207 -8.18 -8.81 5.64
N LEU A 208 -8.39 -8.97 4.35
CA LEU A 208 -9.02 -10.11 3.69
C LEU A 208 -8.09 -10.77 2.66
N GLY A 209 -8.35 -12.04 2.37
CA GLY A 209 -7.73 -12.75 1.26
C GLY A 209 -8.36 -12.39 -0.09
N PRO A 210 -7.77 -12.91 -1.21
CA PRO A 210 -8.24 -12.56 -2.55
C PRO A 210 -9.73 -12.83 -2.76
N LYS A 211 -10.22 -14.00 -2.35
CA LYS A 211 -11.62 -14.41 -2.59
C LYS A 211 -12.63 -13.52 -1.87
N GLN A 212 -12.31 -13.11 -0.64
CA GLN A 212 -13.21 -12.28 0.16
C GLN A 212 -13.30 -10.84 -0.37
N LEU A 213 -12.28 -10.35 -1.06
CA LEU A 213 -12.26 -9.01 -1.64
C LEU A 213 -13.06 -8.87 -2.94
N LYS A 214 -13.69 -9.94 -3.44
CA LYS A 214 -14.38 -9.93 -4.74
C LYS A 214 -15.39 -8.79 -4.87
N GLY A 215 -16.31 -8.64 -3.93
CA GLY A 215 -17.33 -7.58 -3.97
C GLY A 215 -16.74 -6.18 -3.92
N VAL A 216 -15.68 -5.98 -3.13
CA VAL A 216 -14.93 -4.72 -3.03
C VAL A 216 -14.28 -4.37 -4.38
N VAL A 217 -13.61 -5.33 -5.01
CA VAL A 217 -12.96 -5.15 -6.32
C VAL A 217 -13.97 -4.84 -7.40
N GLU A 218 -15.09 -5.58 -7.45
CA GLU A 218 -16.17 -5.36 -8.41
C GLU A 218 -16.74 -3.93 -8.30
N GLU A 219 -16.92 -3.43 -7.08
CA GLU A 219 -17.41 -2.08 -6.83
C GLU A 219 -16.37 -1.02 -7.24
N TYR A 220 -15.08 -1.18 -6.92
CA TYR A 220 -14.03 -0.30 -7.42
C TYR A 220 -14.00 -0.25 -8.95
N LEU A 221 -13.99 -1.39 -9.62
CA LEU A 221 -13.97 -1.46 -11.09
C LEU A 221 -15.23 -0.89 -11.74
N ALA A 222 -16.37 -0.94 -11.04
CA ALA A 222 -17.63 -0.36 -11.53
C ALA A 222 -17.63 1.18 -11.50
N TYR A 223 -16.94 1.79 -10.52
CA TYR A 223 -17.02 3.23 -10.27
C TYR A 223 -15.74 4.00 -10.58
N ALA A 224 -14.57 3.40 -10.45
CA ALA A 224 -13.30 4.09 -10.60
C ALA A 224 -13.02 4.52 -12.05
N SER A 225 -12.53 5.76 -12.20
CA SER A 225 -12.03 6.37 -13.45
C SER A 225 -10.50 6.52 -13.46
N VAL A 226 -9.82 6.01 -12.41
CA VAL A 226 -8.37 5.91 -12.27
C VAL A 226 -7.97 4.44 -12.12
N PRO A 227 -6.67 4.10 -12.28
CA PRO A 227 -6.19 2.74 -12.08
C PRO A 227 -6.57 2.17 -10.71
N VAL A 228 -7.05 0.92 -10.71
CA VAL A 228 -7.44 0.21 -9.49
C VAL A 228 -6.31 -0.71 -9.05
N LEU A 229 -5.97 -0.65 -7.75
CA LEU A 229 -4.95 -1.47 -7.12
C LEU A 229 -5.55 -2.51 -6.16
N LEU A 230 -4.83 -3.64 -6.01
CA LEU A 230 -5.21 -4.73 -5.11
C LEU A 230 -3.97 -5.37 -4.47
N LYS A 231 -3.90 -5.39 -3.12
CA LYS A 231 -2.86 -6.06 -2.31
C LYS A 231 -3.52 -6.93 -1.22
N PRO A 232 -4.06 -8.12 -1.51
CA PRO A 232 -4.72 -8.96 -0.52
C PRO A 232 -3.72 -9.62 0.44
N ASN A 233 -4.22 -10.08 1.59
CA ASN A 233 -3.50 -11.00 2.45
C ASN A 233 -3.38 -12.39 1.81
N ALA A 234 -2.46 -13.23 2.31
CA ALA A 234 -2.36 -14.64 1.93
C ALA A 234 -3.50 -15.50 2.56
N GLY A 235 -4.73 -15.00 2.51
CA GLY A 235 -5.90 -15.56 3.18
C GLY A 235 -6.24 -14.85 4.49
N LEU A 236 -7.08 -15.47 5.31
CA LEU A 236 -7.43 -14.93 6.63
C LEU A 236 -6.39 -15.32 7.68
N PRO A 237 -6.01 -14.41 8.58
CA PRO A 237 -5.06 -14.72 9.63
C PRO A 237 -5.64 -15.74 10.63
N ARG A 238 -4.86 -16.76 10.97
CA ARG A 238 -5.16 -17.73 12.02
C ARG A 238 -4.05 -17.74 13.06
N SER A 239 -4.41 -18.05 14.31
CA SER A 239 -3.40 -18.28 15.35
C SER A 239 -3.10 -19.77 15.47
N GLU A 240 -1.84 -20.16 15.28
CA GLU A 240 -1.37 -21.52 15.44
C GLU A 240 -0.06 -21.52 16.23
N GLY A 241 -0.08 -22.17 17.39
CA GLY A 241 1.09 -22.18 18.27
C GLY A 241 1.58 -20.80 18.73
N GLY A 242 0.68 -19.80 18.83
CA GLY A 242 1.01 -18.41 19.20
C GLY A 242 1.61 -17.58 18.07
N LYS A 243 1.64 -18.12 16.84
CA LYS A 243 2.06 -17.40 15.62
C LYS A 243 0.87 -17.15 14.72
N THR A 244 0.90 -16.04 13.99
CA THR A 244 -0.06 -15.79 12.91
C THR A 244 0.36 -16.56 11.67
N VAL A 245 -0.56 -17.38 11.15
CA VAL A 245 -0.37 -18.16 9.92
C VAL A 245 -1.46 -17.84 8.91
N TYR A 246 -1.17 -18.04 7.65
CA TYR A 246 -2.05 -17.81 6.52
C TYR A 246 -2.17 -19.09 5.72
N ASP A 247 -3.32 -19.33 5.06
CA ASP A 247 -3.67 -20.62 4.46
C ASP A 247 -3.83 -20.61 2.93
N VAL A 248 -3.70 -19.46 2.30
CA VAL A 248 -3.72 -19.35 0.84
C VAL A 248 -2.27 -19.35 0.34
N PHE A 249 -1.88 -20.36 -0.43
CA PHE A 249 -0.52 -20.53 -0.96
C PHE A 249 -0.30 -19.73 -2.26
N PRO A 250 0.97 -19.54 -2.69
CA PRO A 250 1.31 -18.69 -3.85
C PRO A 250 0.55 -19.02 -5.13
N ASP A 251 0.34 -20.30 -5.44
CA ASP A 251 -0.38 -20.72 -6.65
C ASP A 251 -1.85 -20.32 -6.63
N GLU A 252 -2.57 -20.62 -5.54
CA GLU A 252 -3.98 -20.24 -5.39
C GLU A 252 -4.13 -18.72 -5.35
N PHE A 253 -3.29 -18.05 -4.57
CA PHE A 253 -3.28 -16.59 -4.48
C PHE A 253 -3.12 -15.94 -5.87
N SER A 254 -2.15 -16.39 -6.63
CA SER A 254 -1.84 -15.84 -7.94
C SER A 254 -2.90 -16.18 -9.01
N ASP A 255 -3.61 -17.30 -8.87
CA ASP A 255 -4.77 -17.60 -9.72
C ASP A 255 -5.92 -16.61 -9.49
N ASP A 256 -6.26 -16.39 -8.22
CA ASP A 256 -7.31 -15.43 -7.84
C ASP A 256 -6.94 -14.01 -8.28
N VAL A 257 -5.70 -13.57 -8.06
CA VAL A 257 -5.22 -12.24 -8.48
C VAL A 257 -5.22 -12.11 -10.01
N ALA A 258 -4.88 -13.18 -10.75
CA ALA A 258 -4.92 -13.16 -12.21
C ALA A 258 -6.34 -12.96 -12.76
N GLU A 259 -7.37 -13.47 -12.08
CA GLU A 259 -8.77 -13.20 -12.44
C GLU A 259 -9.12 -11.72 -12.29
N TYR A 260 -8.64 -11.08 -11.24
CA TYR A 260 -8.84 -9.64 -11.02
C TYR A 260 -8.07 -8.79 -12.05
N VAL A 261 -6.86 -9.18 -12.41
CA VAL A 261 -6.11 -8.51 -13.49
C VAL A 261 -6.88 -8.63 -14.82
N ARG A 262 -7.42 -9.81 -15.16
CA ARG A 262 -8.29 -9.97 -16.33
C ARG A 262 -9.58 -9.13 -16.23
N SER A 263 -10.06 -8.87 -15.02
CA SER A 263 -11.23 -8.02 -14.79
C SER A 263 -10.94 -6.52 -14.92
N GLY A 264 -9.69 -6.09 -14.72
CA GLY A 264 -9.28 -4.69 -14.90
C GLY A 264 -8.40 -4.10 -13.81
N ILE A 265 -7.97 -4.88 -12.81
CA ILE A 265 -6.95 -4.44 -11.86
C ILE A 265 -5.67 -4.14 -12.64
N ARG A 266 -5.09 -2.96 -12.39
CA ARG A 266 -3.89 -2.45 -13.05
C ARG A 266 -2.63 -2.56 -12.20
N ILE A 267 -2.81 -2.62 -10.89
CA ILE A 267 -1.73 -2.64 -9.92
C ILE A 267 -2.01 -3.79 -8.95
N ALA A 268 -1.13 -4.79 -8.90
CA ALA A 268 -1.30 -5.97 -8.08
C ALA A 268 -0.11 -6.16 -7.15
N GLY A 269 -0.36 -6.65 -5.93
CA GLY A 269 0.65 -6.98 -4.96
C GLY A 269 0.11 -7.92 -3.89
N GLY A 270 0.80 -7.98 -2.78
CA GLY A 270 0.37 -8.72 -1.61
C GLY A 270 0.51 -7.91 -0.33
N CYS A 271 -0.16 -8.33 0.73
CA CYS A 271 -0.07 -7.74 2.06
C CYS A 271 0.35 -8.81 3.08
N CYS A 272 -0.26 -8.85 4.24
CA CYS A 272 0.13 -9.76 5.31
C CYS A 272 0.18 -11.24 4.87
N GLY A 273 1.22 -11.95 5.29
CA GLY A 273 1.46 -13.36 4.95
C GLY A 273 2.03 -13.61 3.57
N THR A 274 2.09 -12.61 2.69
CA THR A 274 2.71 -12.80 1.37
C THR A 274 4.22 -12.56 1.41
N THR A 275 4.93 -13.34 0.61
CA THR A 275 6.39 -13.32 0.47
C THR A 275 6.78 -13.03 -0.99
N PRO A 276 8.07 -12.88 -1.32
CA PRO A 276 8.51 -12.74 -2.71
C PRO A 276 8.00 -13.84 -3.65
N ASP A 277 7.73 -15.03 -3.16
CA ASP A 277 7.22 -16.13 -4.00
C ASP A 277 5.78 -15.87 -4.47
N TYR A 278 4.94 -15.23 -3.66
CA TYR A 278 3.59 -14.80 -4.08
C TYR A 278 3.65 -13.78 -5.20
N ILE A 279 4.57 -12.82 -5.08
CA ILE A 279 4.74 -11.80 -6.12
C ILE A 279 5.27 -12.43 -7.40
N ARG A 280 6.27 -13.31 -7.30
CA ARG A 280 6.82 -14.04 -8.47
C ARG A 280 5.73 -14.83 -9.19
N ALA A 281 4.93 -15.61 -8.45
CA ALA A 281 3.83 -16.39 -9.02
C ALA A 281 2.78 -15.47 -9.69
N THR A 282 2.45 -14.35 -9.06
CA THR A 282 1.51 -13.36 -9.62
C THR A 282 2.07 -12.76 -10.92
N VAL A 283 3.33 -12.33 -10.93
CA VAL A 283 4.00 -11.80 -12.13
C VAL A 283 4.00 -12.84 -13.25
N GLU A 284 4.39 -14.07 -12.96
CA GLU A 284 4.45 -15.14 -13.98
C GLU A 284 3.08 -15.40 -14.61
N LYS A 285 2.02 -15.42 -13.82
CA LYS A 285 0.65 -15.67 -14.32
C LYS A 285 0.00 -14.50 -15.04
N THR A 286 0.48 -13.26 -14.78
CA THR A 286 -0.22 -12.06 -15.27
C THR A 286 0.57 -11.23 -16.28
N LYS A 287 1.91 -11.38 -16.37
CA LYS A 287 2.78 -10.57 -17.26
C LYS A 287 2.41 -10.62 -18.74
N SER A 288 1.71 -11.67 -19.19
CA SER A 288 1.22 -11.80 -20.56
C SER A 288 -0.20 -11.27 -20.78
N ILE A 289 -0.87 -10.84 -19.70
CA ILE A 289 -2.22 -10.26 -19.78
C ILE A 289 -2.06 -8.78 -20.15
N PRO A 290 -2.62 -8.33 -21.28
CA PRO A 290 -2.54 -6.93 -21.62
C PRO A 290 -3.33 -6.08 -20.60
N PRO A 291 -2.76 -4.97 -20.12
CA PRO A 291 -3.45 -4.10 -19.19
C PRO A 291 -4.71 -3.52 -19.83
N LYS A 292 -5.85 -3.61 -19.14
CA LYS A 292 -7.08 -2.98 -19.63
C LYS A 292 -6.97 -1.47 -19.57
N GLU A 293 -7.53 -0.81 -20.57
CA GLU A 293 -7.65 0.65 -20.58
C GLU A 293 -8.53 1.12 -19.40
N VAL A 294 -8.07 2.17 -18.73
CA VAL A 294 -8.86 2.84 -17.68
C VAL A 294 -9.81 3.81 -18.36
N VAL A 295 -11.10 3.49 -18.31
CA VAL A 295 -12.14 4.29 -18.99
C VAL A 295 -12.84 5.20 -17.98
N PRO A 296 -12.84 6.53 -18.19
CA PRO A 296 -13.61 7.46 -17.35
C PRO A 296 -15.08 7.09 -17.29
N LYS A 297 -15.66 7.04 -16.10
CA LYS A 297 -17.06 6.58 -15.91
C LYS A 297 -18.10 7.65 -16.23
N ASN A 298 -17.71 8.89 -16.47
CA ASN A 298 -18.61 10.01 -16.81
C ASN A 298 -19.82 10.12 -15.87
N ARG A 299 -19.57 9.99 -14.57
CA ARG A 299 -20.57 10.07 -13.51
C ARG A 299 -20.23 11.21 -12.55
N THR A 300 -21.24 11.95 -12.13
CA THR A 300 -21.11 12.84 -10.97
C THR A 300 -21.36 12.01 -9.71
N MET A 301 -20.37 11.94 -8.85
CA MET A 301 -20.45 11.20 -7.58
C MET A 301 -20.24 12.19 -6.45
N VAL A 302 -20.99 11.99 -5.36
CA VAL A 302 -20.86 12.75 -4.12
C VAL A 302 -20.80 11.75 -2.97
N SER A 303 -19.87 11.95 -2.06
CA SER A 303 -19.74 11.17 -0.83
C SER A 303 -19.99 12.07 0.37
N SER A 304 -20.68 11.53 1.37
CA SER A 304 -20.90 12.18 2.68
C SER A 304 -19.92 11.69 3.75
N TYR A 305 -18.97 10.87 3.37
CA TYR A 305 -17.93 10.35 4.25
C TYR A 305 -16.65 11.16 4.15
#